data_da76725f115085ba61bd74f42c63327f
#
_entry.id   da76725f115085ba61bd74f42c63327f
#
_cell.length_a   1.000
_cell.length_b   1.000
_cell.length_c   1.000
_cell.angle_alpha   90.00
_cell.angle_beta   90.00
_cell.angle_gamma   90.00
#
_symmetry.space_group_name_H-M   'P 1'
#
loop_
_entity.id
_entity.type
_entity.pdbx_description
1 polymer ?
#
loop_
_entity_poly.entity_id
_entity_poly.type
_entity_poly.pdbx_seq_one_letter_code
_entity_poly.pdbx_strand_id
1 'polypeptide(L)'
;MPVSDVIHGRTRIRAVRNRNGATGRRFRAVVAGCAALIVAGCGGTADDFASIVRTTTNIAGAGVVGLERDTTRACALPSAPDPAGGATRSVTHAGGISEVPADPQRIVVLSTAALDAVCALGLWERVVGTVTIDGPSPQPAYLGTGVLKIPGVGTAAQPDPARIADLRPDVILGENSTGAASFSALQAIAPTVLVGSNNGWQAEFAAYAAGLARREAAETALRDYRTEANDTGTALAAAQTQASVIRFTADTDRVQGRDSFSGQVLGDAGVQRPEAQRGTSFDVREDEFATKVEGDVIYVILAGAEGKKHGEAVLRSDEWKELGAATDRRVFAVEDSVWHGDGLTAARALLTDLRNTLNGYVTD
;
A
#
# COMPACT_ATOMS: atom_id res chain seq x y z
N MET A 1 -40.58 -23.93 -43.63
CA MET A 1 -42.05 -23.96 -43.78
C MET A 1 -42.68 -24.33 -42.46
N PRO A 2 -43.74 -23.72 -42.00
CA PRO A 2 -44.13 -22.32 -42.03
C PRO A 2 -44.30 -21.77 -40.59
N VAL A 3 -44.18 -20.51 -40.36
CA VAL A 3 -45.12 -19.36 -40.40
C VAL A 3 -45.92 -19.13 -39.10
N SER A 4 -45.72 -17.96 -38.55
CA SER A 4 -46.65 -16.97 -37.95
C SER A 4 -47.37 -17.36 -36.65
N ASP A 5 -47.53 -16.50 -35.66
CA ASP A 5 -48.27 -15.24 -35.75
C ASP A 5 -48.03 -14.28 -34.57
N VAL A 6 -48.16 -13.04 -34.90
CA VAL A 6 -48.23 -11.77 -34.19
C VAL A 6 -49.48 -11.68 -33.31
N ILE A 7 -49.41 -11.07 -32.10
CA ILE A 7 -50.53 -10.29 -31.57
C ILE A 7 -50.03 -9.03 -30.85
N HIS A 8 -50.51 -7.90 -31.35
CA HIS A 8 -50.43 -6.55 -30.80
C HIS A 8 -51.42 -6.33 -29.66
N GLY A 9 -51.05 -5.65 -28.61
CA GLY A 9 -51.94 -5.17 -27.57
C GLY A 9 -51.62 -3.72 -27.17
N ARG A 10 -52.19 -2.75 -27.87
CA ARG A 10 -52.25 -1.34 -27.48
C ARG A 10 -53.35 -1.15 -26.43
N THR A 11 -53.08 -0.45 -25.32
CA THR A 11 -54.15 0.15 -24.53
C THR A 11 -53.80 1.58 -24.14
N ARG A 12 -54.83 2.40 -24.39
CA ARG A 12 -54.80 3.88 -24.43
C ARG A 12 -54.94 4.51 -23.03
N ILE A 13 -54.35 5.69 -22.97
CA ILE A 13 -54.53 6.86 -22.10
C ILE A 13 -55.99 7.11 -21.68
N ARG A 14 -56.15 7.53 -20.41
CA ARG A 14 -57.30 8.36 -20.01
C ARG A 14 -56.84 9.47 -19.05
N ALA A 15 -56.90 10.69 -19.58
CA ALA A 15 -56.83 11.91 -18.81
C ALA A 15 -58.13 12.18 -18.11
N VAL A 16 -58.11 12.62 -16.86
CA VAL A 16 -59.23 13.23 -16.18
C VAL A 16 -58.83 14.65 -15.75
N ARG A 17 -59.56 15.59 -16.34
CA ARG A 17 -59.55 16.99 -16.09
C ARG A 17 -60.72 17.29 -15.15
N ASN A 18 -60.46 17.96 -14.00
CA ASN A 18 -61.57 18.57 -13.28
C ASN A 18 -61.29 20.02 -12.95
N ARG A 19 -62.21 20.87 -13.36
CA ARG A 19 -62.29 22.31 -13.13
C ARG A 19 -63.32 22.55 -12.01
N ASN A 20 -63.10 23.60 -11.27
CA ASN A 20 -64.03 24.57 -10.66
C ASN A 20 -63.46 25.05 -9.35
N GLY A 21 -63.41 26.31 -8.95
CA GLY A 21 -64.04 27.53 -9.34
C GLY A 21 -64.07 28.41 -8.13
N ALA A 22 -63.60 29.63 -8.33
CA ALA A 22 -63.86 30.92 -7.73
C ALA A 22 -64.44 31.12 -6.31
N THR A 23 -63.92 32.06 -5.62
CA THR A 23 -64.37 33.38 -5.04
C THR A 23 -63.65 33.66 -3.72
N GLY A 24 -62.78 34.60 -3.61
CA GLY A 24 -62.99 36.03 -3.31
C GLY A 24 -63.02 36.32 -1.81
N ARG A 25 -61.95 36.97 -1.29
CA ARG A 25 -62.13 38.15 -0.44
C ARG A 25 -60.81 38.79 -0.06
N ARG A 26 -60.77 40.10 -0.26
CA ARG A 26 -59.62 41.00 0.06
C ARG A 26 -59.48 41.17 1.58
N PHE A 27 -58.25 41.11 2.11
CA PHE A 27 -57.84 41.92 3.24
C PHE A 27 -56.36 42.32 3.09
N ARG A 28 -56.14 43.62 3.19
CA ARG A 28 -54.83 44.26 3.22
C ARG A 28 -54.29 44.17 4.64
N ALA A 29 -53.07 43.75 4.82
CA ALA A 29 -52.20 44.15 5.91
C ALA A 29 -50.76 44.14 5.46
N VAL A 30 -50.14 45.29 5.57
CA VAL A 30 -48.71 45.54 5.36
C VAL A 30 -47.99 45.14 6.66
N VAL A 31 -46.96 44.35 6.63
CA VAL A 31 -45.83 44.40 7.58
C VAL A 31 -44.56 43.89 6.89
N ALA A 32 -43.49 44.61 7.17
CA ALA A 32 -42.15 44.57 6.64
C ALA A 32 -41.37 43.25 6.85
N GLY A 33 -40.55 42.94 5.92
CA GLY A 33 -39.16 42.60 5.89
C GLY A 33 -38.64 41.45 6.79
N CYS A 34 -38.25 40.35 6.16
CA CYS A 34 -36.96 39.68 6.38
C CYS A 34 -36.78 38.70 5.22
N ALA A 35 -35.89 39.03 4.31
CA ALA A 35 -35.45 38.13 3.25
C ALA A 35 -34.49 37.10 3.86
N ALA A 36 -35.01 35.91 4.15
CA ALA A 36 -34.19 34.74 4.38
C ALA A 36 -33.99 34.05 3.04
N LEU A 37 -32.82 34.23 2.44
CA LEU A 37 -32.34 33.43 1.32
C LEU A 37 -32.08 32.00 1.83
N ILE A 38 -33.03 31.11 1.60
CA ILE A 38 -32.80 29.68 1.69
C ILE A 38 -32.11 29.29 0.39
N VAL A 39 -30.80 29.19 0.43
CA VAL A 39 -30.02 28.46 -0.57
C VAL A 39 -30.34 26.98 -0.39
N ALA A 40 -31.24 26.45 -1.21
CA ALA A 40 -31.40 25.02 -1.38
C ALA A 40 -30.13 24.51 -2.06
N GLY A 41 -29.15 24.11 -1.26
CA GLY A 41 -28.00 23.34 -1.73
C GLY A 41 -28.50 22.00 -2.25
N CYS A 42 -28.45 21.78 -3.55
CA CYS A 42 -28.49 20.46 -4.14
C CYS A 42 -27.32 19.67 -3.53
N GLY A 43 -27.63 18.71 -2.65
CA GLY A 43 -26.67 17.70 -2.23
C GLY A 43 -26.35 16.80 -3.41
N GLY A 44 -25.36 17.20 -4.22
CA GLY A 44 -24.64 16.28 -5.06
C GLY A 44 -23.79 15.42 -4.13
N THR A 45 -23.88 14.10 -4.25
CA THR A 45 -22.86 13.20 -3.77
C THR A 45 -21.58 13.65 -4.41
N ALA A 46 -20.69 14.32 -3.63
CA ALA A 46 -19.35 14.65 -4.09
C ALA A 46 -18.66 13.33 -4.38
N ASP A 47 -18.31 13.11 -5.63
CA ASP A 47 -17.39 12.06 -6.01
C ASP A 47 -16.11 12.30 -5.23
N ASP A 48 -15.77 11.38 -4.34
CA ASP A 48 -14.61 11.42 -3.42
C ASP A 48 -13.27 11.45 -4.18
N PHE A 49 -13.30 11.38 -5.50
CA PHE A 49 -12.14 11.39 -6.41
C PHE A 49 -11.67 12.80 -6.84
N ALA A 50 -12.37 13.85 -6.48
CA ALA A 50 -12.05 15.22 -6.94
C ALA A 50 -11.34 16.09 -5.89
N SER A 51 -10.99 15.57 -4.72
CA SER A 51 -10.22 16.33 -3.74
C SER A 51 -8.73 16.28 -4.08
N ILE A 52 -8.20 17.35 -4.63
CA ILE A 52 -6.75 17.57 -4.71
C ILE A 52 -6.23 17.62 -3.28
N VAL A 53 -5.59 16.53 -2.81
CA VAL A 53 -4.90 16.53 -1.53
C VAL A 53 -3.65 17.39 -1.68
N ARG A 54 -3.74 18.63 -1.27
CA ARG A 54 -2.58 19.53 -1.18
C ARG A 54 -1.87 19.23 0.13
N THR A 55 -0.79 18.48 0.07
CA THR A 55 0.09 18.37 1.23
C THR A 55 0.72 19.73 1.51
N THR A 56 0.49 20.26 2.71
CA THR A 56 1.09 21.53 3.18
C THR A 56 2.48 21.28 3.81
N THR A 57 2.80 20.03 4.11
CA THR A 57 4.10 19.63 4.65
C THR A 57 5.03 19.26 3.51
N ASN A 58 6.24 19.82 3.50
CA ASN A 58 7.24 19.50 2.50
C ASN A 58 8.62 19.29 3.11
N ILE A 59 9.46 18.55 2.41
CA ILE A 59 10.89 18.35 2.72
C ILE A 59 11.68 18.87 1.52
N ALA A 60 12.37 20.00 1.70
CA ALA A 60 13.19 20.64 0.65
C ALA A 60 12.45 20.80 -0.72
N GLY A 61 11.16 21.12 -0.69
CA GLY A 61 10.33 21.28 -1.89
C GLY A 61 9.54 20.04 -2.29
N ALA A 62 9.89 18.86 -1.82
CA ALA A 62 9.09 17.64 -2.04
C ALA A 62 7.89 17.59 -1.08
N GLY A 63 6.68 17.44 -1.62
CA GLY A 63 5.46 17.31 -0.81
C GLY A 63 5.43 15.98 -0.06
N VAL A 64 5.21 15.99 1.26
CA VAL A 64 5.18 14.76 2.06
C VAL A 64 3.84 14.04 1.90
N VAL A 65 3.88 12.74 1.59
CA VAL A 65 2.71 11.88 1.37
C VAL A 65 2.64 10.79 2.44
N GLY A 66 1.43 10.36 2.76
CA GLY A 66 1.19 9.25 3.67
C GLY A 66 1.04 9.63 5.14
N LEU A 67 1.17 10.91 5.52
CA LEU A 67 1.00 11.37 6.90
C LEU A 67 -0.43 11.16 7.44
N GLU A 68 -1.41 11.20 6.56
CA GLU A 68 -2.85 11.08 6.89
C GLU A 68 -3.39 9.66 6.67
N ARG A 69 -2.49 8.67 6.46
CA ARG A 69 -2.90 7.29 6.21
C ARG A 69 -3.65 6.73 7.42
N ASP A 70 -4.89 6.30 7.22
CA ASP A 70 -5.63 5.57 8.25
C ASP A 70 -5.07 4.16 8.42
N THR A 71 -4.33 3.95 9.49
CA THR A 71 -3.73 2.65 9.83
C THR A 71 -4.55 1.85 10.85
N THR A 72 -5.74 2.32 11.24
CA THR A 72 -6.58 1.63 12.23
C THR A 72 -7.09 0.28 11.73
N ARG A 73 -7.13 0.10 10.41
CA ARG A 73 -7.53 -1.13 9.72
C ARG A 73 -6.45 -1.65 8.77
N ALA A 74 -5.18 -1.34 9.06
CA ALA A 74 -4.07 -1.78 8.23
C ALA A 74 -4.00 -3.30 8.12
N CYS A 75 -4.17 -4.01 9.24
CA CYS A 75 -4.21 -5.46 9.24
C CYS A 75 -5.61 -5.99 8.92
N ALA A 76 -5.66 -7.07 8.16
CA ALA A 76 -6.89 -7.76 7.80
C ALA A 76 -7.57 -8.41 9.02
N LEU A 77 -8.82 -8.80 8.87
CA LEU A 77 -9.50 -9.68 9.83
C LEU A 77 -8.87 -11.08 9.80
N PRO A 78 -8.94 -11.84 10.91
CA PRO A 78 -8.35 -13.17 11.00
C PRO A 78 -8.87 -14.11 9.90
N SER A 79 -7.93 -14.67 9.12
CA SER A 79 -8.23 -15.66 8.09
C SER A 79 -8.31 -17.09 8.69
N ALA A 80 -9.14 -17.93 8.07
CA ALA A 80 -9.23 -19.34 8.43
C ALA A 80 -7.96 -20.12 7.98
N PRO A 81 -7.54 -21.16 8.73
CA PRO A 81 -6.47 -22.03 8.27
C PRO A 81 -6.89 -22.86 7.05
N ASP A 82 -5.91 -23.18 6.20
CA ASP A 82 -6.11 -24.13 5.11
C ASP A 82 -6.57 -25.49 5.65
N PRO A 83 -7.39 -26.27 4.91
CA PRO A 83 -7.75 -27.63 5.30
C PRO A 83 -6.51 -28.47 5.54
N ALA A 84 -6.48 -29.18 6.67
CA ALA A 84 -5.33 -30.01 7.06
C ALA A 84 -5.78 -31.45 7.37
N GLY A 85 -4.94 -32.43 6.99
CA GLY A 85 -5.13 -33.84 7.31
C GLY A 85 -4.62 -34.24 8.69
N GLY A 86 -4.04 -33.31 9.49
CA GLY A 86 -3.44 -33.57 10.79
C GLY A 86 -3.10 -32.31 11.55
N ALA A 87 -2.48 -32.44 12.72
CA ALA A 87 -2.08 -31.34 13.58
C ALA A 87 -0.89 -30.52 13.02
N THR A 88 -0.07 -31.17 12.18
CA THR A 88 1.09 -30.55 11.52
C THR A 88 1.03 -30.78 10.01
N ARG A 89 1.86 -30.06 9.27
CA ARG A 89 2.06 -30.18 7.83
C ARG A 89 3.49 -29.85 7.46
N SER A 90 3.99 -30.48 6.43
CA SER A 90 5.32 -30.27 5.89
C SER A 90 5.34 -29.05 4.97
N VAL A 91 6.29 -28.14 5.18
CA VAL A 91 6.50 -26.93 4.38
C VAL A 91 7.93 -26.92 3.86
N THR A 92 8.08 -26.93 2.54
CA THR A 92 9.37 -26.70 1.86
C THR A 92 9.60 -25.20 1.74
N HIS A 93 10.79 -24.73 2.14
CA HIS A 93 11.19 -23.32 2.15
C HIS A 93 12.68 -23.16 1.86
N ALA A 94 13.20 -21.95 1.78
CA ALA A 94 14.59 -21.68 1.41
C ALA A 94 15.63 -22.30 2.36
N GLY A 95 15.30 -22.51 3.64
CA GLY A 95 16.16 -23.16 4.62
C GLY A 95 16.07 -24.70 4.64
N GLY A 96 15.11 -25.30 3.93
CA GLY A 96 14.88 -26.74 3.94
C GLY A 96 13.41 -27.15 4.03
N ILE A 97 13.11 -28.09 4.90
CA ILE A 97 11.75 -28.59 5.17
C ILE A 97 11.47 -28.49 6.66
N SER A 98 10.31 -27.97 7.03
CA SER A 98 9.86 -27.88 8.43
C SER A 98 8.45 -28.44 8.60
N GLU A 99 8.25 -29.19 9.70
CA GLU A 99 6.93 -29.63 10.16
C GLU A 99 6.31 -28.51 11.02
N VAL A 100 5.37 -27.79 10.45
CA VAL A 100 4.73 -26.64 11.12
C VAL A 100 3.32 -26.98 11.58
N PRO A 101 2.79 -26.34 12.64
CA PRO A 101 1.40 -26.50 13.05
C PRO A 101 0.42 -26.18 11.91
N ALA A 102 -0.69 -26.92 11.87
CA ALA A 102 -1.76 -26.66 10.90
C ALA A 102 -2.47 -25.31 11.16
N ASP A 103 -2.42 -24.78 12.39
CA ASP A 103 -2.93 -23.45 12.75
C ASP A 103 -2.04 -22.82 13.84
N PRO A 104 -0.92 -22.15 13.47
CA PRO A 104 0.00 -21.54 14.41
C PRO A 104 -0.68 -20.50 15.30
N GLN A 105 -0.41 -20.52 16.60
CA GLN A 105 -1.01 -19.64 17.60
C GLN A 105 0.02 -18.68 18.24
N ARG A 106 1.31 -19.02 18.19
CA ARG A 106 2.40 -18.24 18.79
C ARG A 106 3.52 -18.05 17.76
N ILE A 107 3.41 -16.96 17.03
CA ILE A 107 4.26 -16.67 15.88
C ILE A 107 5.40 -15.74 16.31
N VAL A 108 6.63 -16.06 15.95
CA VAL A 108 7.74 -15.09 15.96
C VAL A 108 8.10 -14.74 14.53
N VAL A 109 8.25 -13.44 14.25
CA VAL A 109 8.62 -12.94 12.92
C VAL A 109 9.95 -12.20 12.96
N LEU A 110 10.86 -12.54 12.04
CA LEU A 110 12.24 -12.08 11.99
C LEU A 110 12.53 -11.14 10.82
N SER A 111 11.47 -10.63 10.14
CA SER A 111 11.59 -9.60 9.11
C SER A 111 10.33 -8.75 9.02
N THR A 112 10.46 -7.57 8.41
CA THR A 112 9.32 -6.68 8.13
C THR A 112 8.35 -7.33 7.14
N ALA A 113 8.86 -8.05 6.13
CA ALA A 113 8.04 -8.77 5.17
C ALA A 113 7.19 -9.87 5.84
N ALA A 114 7.76 -10.62 6.80
CA ALA A 114 7.01 -11.60 7.60
C ALA A 114 5.94 -10.92 8.47
N LEU A 115 6.25 -9.76 9.07
CA LEU A 115 5.28 -8.99 9.87
C LEU A 115 4.15 -8.43 9.01
N ASP A 116 4.46 -7.93 7.80
CA ASP A 116 3.45 -7.52 6.82
C ASP A 116 2.54 -8.70 6.43
N ALA A 117 3.13 -9.87 6.16
CA ALA A 117 2.37 -11.06 5.78
C ALA A 117 1.39 -11.50 6.88
N VAL A 118 1.80 -11.52 8.15
CA VAL A 118 0.88 -11.85 9.26
C VAL A 118 -0.20 -10.79 9.46
N CYS A 119 0.12 -9.51 9.20
CA CYS A 119 -0.84 -8.40 9.21
C CYS A 119 -1.87 -8.58 8.08
N ALA A 120 -1.42 -8.80 6.85
CA ALA A 120 -2.26 -9.00 5.68
C ALA A 120 -3.18 -10.24 5.77
N LEU A 121 -2.78 -11.25 6.54
CA LEU A 121 -3.56 -12.47 6.79
C LEU A 121 -4.39 -12.43 8.08
N GLY A 122 -4.33 -11.31 8.83
CA GLY A 122 -5.10 -11.13 10.06
C GLY A 122 -4.59 -11.91 11.26
N LEU A 123 -3.31 -12.28 11.28
CA LEU A 123 -2.70 -13.10 12.34
C LEU A 123 -1.79 -12.30 13.28
N TRP A 124 -1.72 -10.99 13.15
CA TRP A 124 -0.81 -10.14 13.91
C TRP A 124 -0.99 -10.24 15.43
N GLU A 125 -2.20 -10.50 15.93
CA GLU A 125 -2.46 -10.71 17.37
C GLU A 125 -1.85 -12.00 17.91
N ARG A 126 -1.48 -12.93 17.03
CA ARG A 126 -0.77 -14.18 17.37
C ARG A 126 0.76 -14.00 17.40
N VAL A 127 1.26 -12.82 17.00
CA VAL A 127 2.69 -12.53 17.01
C VAL A 127 3.13 -12.24 18.44
N VAL A 128 3.95 -13.11 18.99
CA VAL A 128 4.47 -13.01 20.36
C VAL A 128 5.83 -12.33 20.43
N GLY A 129 6.53 -12.17 19.29
CA GLY A 129 7.81 -11.48 19.19
C GLY A 129 8.15 -11.12 17.74
N THR A 130 8.84 -10.00 17.57
CA THR A 130 9.27 -9.50 16.25
C THR A 130 10.62 -8.81 16.36
N VAL A 131 11.42 -8.81 15.28
CA VAL A 131 12.60 -7.96 15.19
C VAL A 131 12.20 -6.49 15.13
N THR A 132 13.10 -5.61 15.55
CA THR A 132 12.89 -4.16 15.50
C THR A 132 13.63 -3.55 14.32
N ILE A 133 13.08 -2.47 13.79
CA ILE A 133 13.72 -1.61 12.79
C ILE A 133 14.38 -0.41 13.46
N ASP A 134 15.34 0.19 12.78
CA ASP A 134 15.96 1.45 13.21
C ASP A 134 14.98 2.62 13.02
N GLY A 135 15.00 3.57 13.97
CA GLY A 135 14.17 4.76 13.87
C GLY A 135 13.36 5.06 15.14
N PRO A 136 12.40 6.00 15.06
CA PRO A 136 11.61 6.45 16.22
C PRO A 136 10.55 5.41 16.64
N SER A 137 10.19 4.49 15.77
CA SER A 137 9.23 3.41 16.03
C SER A 137 9.87 2.05 15.84
N PRO A 138 9.60 1.06 16.72
CA PRO A 138 10.20 -0.26 16.62
C PRO A 138 9.67 -1.07 15.43
N GLN A 139 8.54 -0.67 14.83
CA GLN A 139 7.88 -1.31 13.70
C GLN A 139 7.41 -0.26 12.69
N PRO A 140 7.22 -0.62 11.41
CA PRO A 140 6.67 0.28 10.39
C PRO A 140 5.30 0.82 10.79
N ALA A 141 5.12 2.14 10.67
CA ALA A 141 3.89 2.82 11.08
C ALA A 141 2.67 2.41 10.24
N TYR A 142 2.89 2.04 8.99
CA TYR A 142 1.81 1.62 8.08
C TYR A 142 1.08 0.34 8.53
N LEU A 143 1.70 -0.48 9.39
CA LEU A 143 1.08 -1.69 9.96
C LEU A 143 0.13 -1.41 11.13
N GLY A 144 0.02 -0.15 11.55
CA GLY A 144 -0.88 0.28 12.62
C GLY A 144 -0.27 0.20 14.02
N THR A 145 -0.98 0.81 14.98
CA THR A 145 -0.47 0.96 16.34
C THR A 145 -0.44 -0.34 17.16
N GLY A 146 -1.20 -1.36 16.74
CA GLY A 146 -1.25 -2.66 17.42
C GLY A 146 0.08 -3.37 17.43
N VAL A 147 0.77 -3.38 16.28
CA VAL A 147 2.06 -4.08 16.10
C VAL A 147 3.19 -3.43 16.92
N LEU A 148 3.08 -2.15 17.26
CA LEU A 148 4.10 -1.43 18.06
C LEU A 148 4.24 -1.98 19.49
N LYS A 149 3.28 -2.76 19.96
CA LYS A 149 3.27 -3.37 21.30
C LYS A 149 3.87 -4.77 21.33
N ILE A 150 4.21 -5.33 20.17
CA ILE A 150 4.79 -6.67 20.07
C ILE A 150 6.22 -6.64 20.65
N PRO A 151 6.59 -7.57 21.54
CA PRO A 151 7.91 -7.62 22.13
C PRO A 151 9.03 -7.74 21.08
N GLY A 152 10.08 -6.95 21.23
CA GLY A 152 11.26 -7.01 20.35
C GLY A 152 12.17 -8.19 20.70
N VAL A 153 12.59 -8.95 19.69
CA VAL A 153 13.53 -10.08 19.81
C VAL A 153 14.88 -9.81 19.14
N GLY A 154 15.33 -8.57 19.14
CA GLY A 154 16.55 -8.12 18.47
C GLY A 154 16.26 -7.42 17.15
N THR A 155 17.28 -7.25 16.30
CA THR A 155 17.15 -6.71 14.94
C THR A 155 17.13 -7.84 13.91
N ALA A 156 16.76 -7.54 12.65
CA ALA A 156 16.79 -8.53 11.56
C ALA A 156 18.21 -9.10 11.33
N ALA A 157 19.25 -8.28 11.48
CA ALA A 157 20.65 -8.72 11.36
C ALA A 157 21.14 -9.51 12.58
N GLN A 158 20.57 -9.27 13.76
CA GLN A 158 20.97 -9.87 15.04
C GLN A 158 19.72 -10.23 15.87
N PRO A 159 18.96 -11.27 15.49
CA PRO A 159 17.90 -11.82 16.34
C PRO A 159 18.48 -12.41 17.61
N ASP A 160 17.78 -12.32 18.72
CA ASP A 160 18.19 -12.85 20.03
C ASP A 160 17.53 -14.23 20.28
N PRO A 161 18.25 -15.36 20.11
CA PRO A 161 17.67 -16.69 20.27
C PRO A 161 17.14 -16.97 21.68
N ALA A 162 17.73 -16.39 22.71
CA ALA A 162 17.28 -16.58 24.10
C ALA A 162 15.91 -15.94 24.30
N ARG A 163 15.73 -14.70 23.86
CA ARG A 163 14.42 -14.02 23.89
C ARG A 163 13.37 -14.74 23.06
N ILE A 164 13.76 -15.28 21.88
CA ILE A 164 12.85 -16.07 21.04
C ILE A 164 12.39 -17.32 21.81
N ALA A 165 13.33 -18.07 22.42
CA ALA A 165 13.02 -19.27 23.17
C ALA A 165 12.09 -19.01 24.38
N ASP A 166 12.32 -17.91 25.11
CA ASP A 166 11.49 -17.52 26.26
C ASP A 166 10.03 -17.26 25.86
N LEU A 167 9.79 -16.81 24.63
CA LEU A 167 8.45 -16.58 24.08
C LEU A 167 7.73 -17.89 23.72
N ARG A 168 8.41 -19.03 23.69
CA ARG A 168 7.86 -20.35 23.34
C ARG A 168 6.98 -20.29 22.08
N PRO A 169 7.52 -19.89 20.94
CA PRO A 169 6.78 -19.87 19.68
C PRO A 169 6.44 -21.29 19.22
N ASP A 170 5.39 -21.42 18.43
CA ASP A 170 5.06 -22.65 17.71
C ASP A 170 5.45 -22.61 16.23
N VAL A 171 5.80 -21.40 15.72
CA VAL A 171 6.44 -21.20 14.42
C VAL A 171 7.31 -19.95 14.44
N ILE A 172 8.43 -19.99 13.71
CA ILE A 172 9.30 -18.83 13.45
C ILE A 172 9.30 -18.57 11.94
N LEU A 173 9.07 -17.34 11.55
CA LEU A 173 9.12 -16.89 10.16
C LEU A 173 10.24 -15.87 9.97
N GLY A 174 11.00 -15.97 8.89
CA GLY A 174 12.06 -15.02 8.58
C GLY A 174 12.54 -15.13 7.15
N GLU A 175 13.53 -14.32 6.82
CA GLU A 175 14.22 -14.38 5.53
C GLU A 175 15.44 -15.28 5.60
N ASN A 176 15.75 -15.93 4.48
CA ASN A 176 16.98 -16.70 4.31
C ASN A 176 18.14 -15.74 3.97
N SER A 177 18.53 -14.92 4.95
CA SER A 177 19.63 -13.95 4.82
C SER A 177 20.91 -14.51 5.45
N THR A 178 22.06 -14.21 4.82
CA THR A 178 23.39 -14.51 5.37
C THR A 178 23.66 -13.55 6.54
N GLY A 179 23.74 -14.05 7.76
CA GLY A 179 23.99 -13.26 8.97
C GLY A 179 22.93 -13.40 10.05
N ALA A 180 21.75 -13.89 9.73
CA ALA A 180 20.75 -14.30 10.73
C ALA A 180 21.26 -15.51 11.52
N ALA A 181 20.68 -15.75 12.72
CA ALA A 181 20.90 -16.98 13.46
C ALA A 181 20.74 -18.17 12.51
N SER A 182 21.64 -19.14 12.59
CA SER A 182 21.61 -20.27 11.66
C SER A 182 20.25 -20.96 11.71
N PHE A 183 19.74 -21.40 10.59
CA PHE A 183 18.47 -22.14 10.51
C PHE A 183 18.37 -23.24 11.57
N SER A 184 19.47 -23.99 11.79
CA SER A 184 19.52 -25.06 12.81
C SER A 184 19.31 -24.54 14.22
N ALA A 185 19.81 -23.36 14.57
CA ALA A 185 19.63 -22.78 15.90
C ALA A 185 18.18 -22.31 16.12
N LEU A 186 17.54 -21.73 15.11
CA LEU A 186 16.13 -21.36 15.17
C LEU A 186 15.23 -22.60 15.20
N GLN A 187 15.53 -23.58 14.36
CA GLN A 187 14.81 -24.85 14.29
C GLN A 187 14.87 -25.64 15.62
N ALA A 188 15.94 -25.47 16.41
CA ALA A 188 16.04 -26.06 17.74
C ALA A 188 15.07 -25.42 18.76
N ILE A 189 14.60 -24.20 18.49
CA ILE A 189 13.63 -23.52 19.35
C ILE A 189 12.20 -23.87 18.92
N ALA A 190 11.89 -23.75 17.62
CA ALA A 190 10.58 -24.06 17.05
C ALA A 190 10.68 -24.30 15.53
N PRO A 191 9.67 -24.96 14.92
CA PRO A 191 9.58 -25.04 13.46
C PRO A 191 9.80 -23.69 12.80
N THR A 192 10.77 -23.63 11.88
CA THR A 192 11.21 -22.37 11.28
C THR A 192 11.02 -22.41 9.76
N VAL A 193 10.42 -21.38 9.20
CA VAL A 193 10.23 -21.18 7.76
C VAL A 193 11.01 -19.96 7.32
N LEU A 194 12.02 -20.14 6.48
CA LEU A 194 12.83 -19.07 5.91
C LEU A 194 12.45 -18.84 4.44
N VAL A 195 12.08 -17.63 4.11
CA VAL A 195 11.69 -17.24 2.75
C VAL A 195 12.88 -16.62 2.02
N GLY A 196 13.09 -16.98 0.76
CA GLY A 196 14.14 -16.40 -0.07
C GLY A 196 13.65 -15.14 -0.77
N SER A 197 14.54 -14.14 -0.92
CA SER A 197 14.23 -12.78 -1.37
C SER A 197 14.31 -12.56 -2.89
N ASN A 198 14.38 -13.61 -3.71
CA ASN A 198 14.73 -13.45 -5.15
C ASN A 198 13.54 -13.58 -6.11
N ASN A 199 12.31 -13.77 -5.62
CA ASN A 199 11.16 -14.10 -6.46
C ASN A 199 10.10 -12.98 -6.54
N GLY A 200 10.37 -11.82 -5.95
CA GLY A 200 9.44 -10.70 -5.83
C GLY A 200 8.44 -10.87 -4.66
N TRP A 201 7.96 -9.75 -4.18
CA TRP A 201 7.18 -9.66 -2.94
C TRP A 201 5.90 -10.52 -2.92
N GLN A 202 5.23 -10.71 -4.08
CA GLN A 202 4.01 -11.55 -4.16
C GLN A 202 4.33 -13.03 -3.89
N ALA A 203 5.47 -13.52 -4.39
CA ALA A 203 5.90 -14.89 -4.15
C ALA A 203 6.39 -15.08 -2.70
N GLU A 204 7.05 -14.08 -2.13
CA GLU A 204 7.48 -14.08 -0.73
C GLU A 204 6.27 -14.07 0.21
N PHE A 205 5.27 -13.24 -0.04
CA PHE A 205 4.00 -13.26 0.69
C PHE A 205 3.32 -14.64 0.65
N ALA A 206 3.26 -15.28 -0.53
CA ALA A 206 2.71 -16.62 -0.69
C ALA A 206 3.51 -17.68 0.10
N ALA A 207 4.84 -17.52 0.17
CA ALA A 207 5.70 -18.43 0.95
C ALA A 207 5.50 -18.27 2.47
N TYR A 208 5.35 -17.04 2.98
CA TYR A 208 4.95 -16.80 4.37
C TYR A 208 3.58 -17.37 4.68
N ALA A 209 2.61 -17.17 3.79
CA ALA A 209 1.27 -17.75 3.94
C ALA A 209 1.30 -19.28 3.96
N ALA A 210 2.19 -19.88 3.18
CA ALA A 210 2.45 -21.32 3.25
C ALA A 210 2.97 -21.73 4.63
N GLY A 211 3.88 -20.98 5.25
CA GLY A 211 4.34 -21.18 6.63
C GLY A 211 3.23 -21.07 7.67
N LEU A 212 2.22 -20.25 7.40
CA LEU A 212 1.10 -19.92 8.30
C LEU A 212 -0.14 -20.79 8.10
N ALA A 213 -0.17 -21.73 7.15
CA ALA A 213 -1.37 -22.47 6.73
C ALA A 213 -2.50 -21.55 6.23
N ARG A 214 -2.16 -20.58 5.39
CA ARG A 214 -3.09 -19.55 4.87
C ARG A 214 -2.95 -19.34 3.36
N ARG A 215 -2.62 -20.39 2.61
CA ARG A 215 -2.44 -20.31 1.15
C ARG A 215 -3.70 -19.83 0.44
N GLU A 216 -4.87 -20.37 0.77
CA GLU A 216 -6.14 -19.98 0.16
C GLU A 216 -6.48 -18.52 0.45
N ALA A 217 -6.23 -18.07 1.68
CA ALA A 217 -6.41 -16.68 2.06
C ALA A 217 -5.45 -15.74 1.32
N ALA A 218 -4.18 -16.14 1.18
CA ALA A 218 -3.18 -15.36 0.44
C ALA A 218 -3.49 -15.26 -1.05
N GLU A 219 -3.91 -16.36 -1.69
CA GLU A 219 -4.36 -16.34 -3.09
C GLU A 219 -5.54 -15.40 -3.30
N THR A 220 -6.49 -15.39 -2.37
CA THR A 220 -7.62 -14.46 -2.41
C THR A 220 -7.14 -13.01 -2.25
N ALA A 221 -6.32 -12.74 -1.23
CA ALA A 221 -5.78 -11.41 -0.97
C ALA A 221 -4.95 -10.85 -2.13
N LEU A 222 -4.16 -11.70 -2.82
CA LEU A 222 -3.41 -11.32 -4.02
C LEU A 222 -4.31 -11.07 -5.23
N ARG A 223 -5.39 -11.83 -5.41
CA ARG A 223 -6.37 -11.53 -6.47
C ARG A 223 -7.07 -10.20 -6.23
N ASP A 224 -7.49 -9.95 -5.00
CA ASP A 224 -8.14 -8.69 -4.60
C ASP A 224 -7.19 -7.50 -4.80
N TYR A 225 -5.93 -7.65 -4.41
CA TYR A 225 -4.89 -6.63 -4.64
C TYR A 225 -4.71 -6.32 -6.13
N ARG A 226 -4.63 -7.35 -7.00
CA ARG A 226 -4.47 -7.12 -8.46
C ARG A 226 -5.67 -6.38 -9.05
N THR A 227 -6.87 -6.69 -8.58
CA THR A 227 -8.08 -5.95 -8.95
C THR A 227 -7.99 -4.51 -8.48
N GLU A 228 -7.63 -4.29 -7.21
CA GLU A 228 -7.45 -2.96 -6.62
C GLU A 228 -6.38 -2.12 -7.35
N ALA A 229 -5.24 -2.73 -7.72
CA ALA A 229 -4.17 -2.07 -8.45
C ALA A 229 -4.64 -1.64 -9.85
N ASN A 230 -5.29 -2.54 -10.59
CA ASN A 230 -5.84 -2.26 -11.92
C ASN A 230 -6.93 -1.18 -11.88
N ASP A 231 -7.85 -1.24 -10.92
CA ASP A 231 -8.93 -0.26 -10.76
C ASP A 231 -8.35 1.11 -10.40
N THR A 232 -7.34 1.15 -9.51
CA THR A 232 -6.60 2.37 -9.17
C THR A 232 -5.94 2.97 -10.40
N GLY A 233 -5.21 2.16 -11.18
CA GLY A 233 -4.55 2.61 -12.39
C GLY A 233 -5.52 3.14 -13.44
N THR A 234 -6.66 2.49 -13.61
CA THR A 234 -7.72 2.92 -14.53
C THR A 234 -8.34 4.26 -14.10
N ALA A 235 -8.69 4.38 -12.82
CA ALA A 235 -9.28 5.60 -12.26
C ALA A 235 -8.34 6.82 -12.36
N LEU A 236 -7.03 6.58 -12.28
CA LEU A 236 -6.01 7.63 -12.35
C LEU A 236 -5.48 7.90 -13.78
N ALA A 237 -5.96 7.17 -14.78
CA ALA A 237 -5.37 7.17 -16.13
C ALA A 237 -3.84 6.94 -16.08
N ALA A 238 -3.38 6.06 -15.19
CA ALA A 238 -1.97 5.88 -14.79
C ALA A 238 -1.04 5.56 -15.96
N ALA A 239 -1.55 4.94 -17.03
CA ALA A 239 -0.80 4.65 -18.25
C ALA A 239 -0.32 5.91 -19.02
N GLN A 240 -0.82 7.10 -18.67
CA GLN A 240 -0.41 8.36 -19.27
C GLN A 240 0.68 9.08 -18.47
N THR A 241 1.07 8.54 -17.29
CA THR A 241 2.04 9.16 -16.38
C THR A 241 3.30 8.33 -16.28
N GLN A 242 4.45 8.96 -16.44
CA GLN A 242 5.76 8.38 -16.17
C GLN A 242 6.22 8.76 -14.75
N ALA A 243 6.20 7.79 -13.84
CA ALA A 243 6.67 7.98 -12.48
C ALA A 243 8.11 7.53 -12.31
N SER A 244 8.95 8.42 -11.82
CA SER A 244 10.32 8.12 -11.37
C SER A 244 10.33 7.83 -9.87
N VAL A 245 11.20 6.94 -9.42
CA VAL A 245 11.42 6.66 -7.99
C VAL A 245 12.91 6.64 -7.71
N ILE A 246 13.34 7.47 -6.76
CA ILE A 246 14.73 7.52 -6.30
C ILE A 246 14.80 7.40 -4.79
N ARG A 247 15.75 6.63 -4.29
CA ARG A 247 16.00 6.42 -2.85
C ARG A 247 17.35 6.97 -2.48
N PHE A 248 17.36 7.85 -1.49
CA PHE A 248 18.54 8.44 -0.91
C PHE A 248 18.93 7.71 0.38
N THR A 249 20.15 7.21 0.44
CA THR A 249 20.82 6.72 1.67
C THR A 249 21.82 7.75 2.17
N ALA A 250 22.69 7.39 3.10
CA ALA A 250 23.72 8.30 3.60
C ALA A 250 24.69 8.80 2.50
N ASP A 251 24.94 7.96 1.50
CA ASP A 251 26.00 8.12 0.52
C ASP A 251 25.63 7.61 -0.90
N THR A 252 24.35 7.29 -1.15
CA THR A 252 23.94 6.70 -2.41
C THR A 252 22.60 7.27 -2.88
N ASP A 253 22.55 7.64 -4.15
CA ASP A 253 21.36 8.02 -4.90
C ASP A 253 20.99 6.87 -5.81
N ARG A 254 19.97 6.08 -5.40
CA ARG A 254 19.61 4.87 -6.11
C ARG A 254 18.24 4.98 -6.76
N VAL A 255 18.22 4.94 -8.08
CA VAL A 255 16.99 4.84 -8.86
C VAL A 255 16.41 3.44 -8.67
N GLN A 256 15.12 3.41 -8.30
CA GLN A 256 14.37 2.17 -8.12
C GLN A 256 13.82 1.73 -9.47
N GLY A 257 14.39 0.66 -10.01
CA GLY A 257 13.99 0.07 -11.30
C GLY A 257 12.71 -0.76 -11.22
N ARG A 258 12.39 -1.44 -12.30
CA ARG A 258 11.21 -2.33 -12.39
C ARG A 258 11.30 -3.54 -11.45
N ASP A 259 12.50 -3.95 -11.09
CA ASP A 259 12.79 -5.06 -10.17
C ASP A 259 12.53 -4.72 -8.71
N SER A 260 12.51 -3.42 -8.35
CA SER A 260 12.24 -2.99 -6.99
C SER A 260 10.77 -3.22 -6.58
N PHE A 261 10.50 -3.24 -5.27
CA PHE A 261 9.15 -3.34 -4.75
C PHE A 261 8.23 -2.24 -5.33
N SER A 262 8.63 -0.97 -5.20
CA SER A 262 7.86 0.14 -5.76
C SER A 262 7.70 0.03 -7.28
N GLY A 263 8.73 -0.42 -8.00
CA GLY A 263 8.66 -0.66 -9.45
C GLY A 263 7.63 -1.72 -9.84
N GLN A 264 7.53 -2.80 -9.06
CA GLN A 264 6.53 -3.85 -9.27
C GLN A 264 5.11 -3.32 -9.01
N VAL A 265 4.88 -2.63 -7.89
CA VAL A 265 3.55 -2.07 -7.54
C VAL A 265 3.10 -1.00 -8.55
N LEU A 266 4.01 -0.12 -8.99
CA LEU A 266 3.72 0.84 -10.06
C LEU A 266 3.34 0.13 -11.37
N GLY A 267 4.04 -0.96 -11.69
CA GLY A 267 3.71 -1.80 -12.85
C GLY A 267 2.34 -2.47 -12.73
N ASP A 268 1.98 -2.99 -11.56
CA ASP A 268 0.68 -3.59 -11.27
C ASP A 268 -0.47 -2.56 -11.43
N ALA A 269 -0.22 -1.30 -11.09
CA ALA A 269 -1.16 -0.18 -11.31
C ALA A 269 -1.10 0.39 -12.74
N GLY A 270 -0.25 -0.12 -13.63
CA GLY A 270 -0.13 0.36 -15.01
C GLY A 270 0.58 1.70 -15.17
N VAL A 271 1.22 2.24 -14.12
CA VAL A 271 2.01 3.47 -14.18
C VAL A 271 3.25 3.24 -15.04
N GLN A 272 3.50 4.15 -15.99
CA GLN A 272 4.67 4.06 -16.85
C GLN A 272 5.95 4.45 -16.11
N ARG A 273 7.08 3.93 -16.61
CA ARG A 273 8.40 4.28 -16.07
C ARG A 273 9.21 5.02 -17.15
N PRO A 274 10.02 6.04 -16.79
CA PRO A 274 11.01 6.59 -17.69
C PRO A 274 11.88 5.48 -18.30
N GLU A 275 12.35 5.65 -19.52
CA GLU A 275 13.06 4.60 -20.27
C GLU A 275 14.23 4.02 -19.48
N ALA A 276 15.05 4.87 -18.85
CA ALA A 276 16.19 4.45 -18.04
C ALA A 276 15.81 3.57 -16.83
N GLN A 277 14.53 3.60 -16.39
CA GLN A 277 14.05 2.92 -15.19
C GLN A 277 13.23 1.66 -15.46
N ARG A 278 13.17 1.22 -16.72
CA ARG A 278 12.44 0.01 -17.14
C ARG A 278 13.21 -1.29 -16.88
N GLY A 279 14.49 -1.18 -16.51
CA GLY A 279 15.37 -2.28 -16.14
C GLY A 279 15.51 -2.45 -14.63
N THR A 280 16.68 -2.98 -14.21
CA THR A 280 17.05 -3.14 -12.81
C THR A 280 17.39 -1.79 -12.16
N SER A 281 17.28 -1.74 -10.83
CA SER A 281 17.68 -0.59 -10.02
C SER A 281 19.18 -0.29 -10.16
N PHE A 282 19.57 0.99 -10.17
CA PHE A 282 20.95 1.43 -10.36
C PHE A 282 21.26 2.70 -9.59
N ASP A 283 22.55 2.92 -9.30
CA ASP A 283 23.00 4.15 -8.68
C ASP A 283 23.20 5.24 -9.73
N VAL A 284 22.92 6.48 -9.38
CA VAL A 284 22.95 7.64 -10.27
C VAL A 284 23.74 8.79 -9.62
N ARG A 285 24.38 9.62 -10.42
CA ARG A 285 25.04 10.86 -9.98
C ARG A 285 24.18 12.06 -10.34
N GLU A 286 24.41 13.18 -9.64
CA GLU A 286 23.63 14.41 -9.84
C GLU A 286 23.68 14.91 -11.31
N ASP A 287 24.82 14.82 -11.99
CA ASP A 287 25.01 15.21 -13.39
C ASP A 287 24.19 14.32 -14.39
N GLU A 288 23.61 13.23 -13.93
CA GLU A 288 22.79 12.31 -14.72
C GLU A 288 21.28 12.46 -14.47
N PHE A 289 20.86 13.32 -13.53
CA PHE A 289 19.44 13.41 -13.12
C PHE A 289 18.51 13.73 -14.28
N ALA A 290 18.85 14.71 -15.13
CA ALA A 290 18.02 15.09 -16.27
C ALA A 290 17.76 13.94 -17.27
N THR A 291 18.62 12.95 -17.33
CA THR A 291 18.51 11.82 -18.26
C THR A 291 18.01 10.53 -17.64
N LYS A 292 18.17 10.38 -16.31
CA LYS A 292 17.91 9.10 -15.63
C LYS A 292 16.85 9.19 -14.53
N VAL A 293 16.61 10.39 -13.99
CA VAL A 293 15.65 10.61 -12.88
C VAL A 293 14.40 11.38 -13.32
N GLU A 294 14.49 12.17 -14.39
CA GLU A 294 13.35 12.93 -14.92
C GLU A 294 12.14 12.03 -15.23
N GLY A 295 10.96 12.55 -14.97
CA GLY A 295 9.67 11.90 -15.20
C GLY A 295 8.53 12.90 -15.01
N ASP A 296 7.31 12.52 -15.31
CA ASP A 296 6.14 13.38 -15.07
C ASP A 296 5.91 13.61 -13.57
N VAL A 297 6.29 12.70 -12.73
CA VAL A 297 6.28 12.78 -11.26
C VAL A 297 7.50 12.06 -10.70
N ILE A 298 8.08 12.58 -9.62
CA ILE A 298 9.21 11.96 -8.94
C ILE A 298 8.83 11.65 -7.49
N TYR A 299 8.97 10.39 -7.10
CA TYR A 299 8.85 9.95 -5.72
C TYR A 299 10.24 9.80 -5.12
N VAL A 300 10.49 10.48 -3.99
CA VAL A 300 11.75 10.43 -3.27
C VAL A 300 11.59 9.67 -1.96
N ILE A 301 12.41 8.67 -1.77
CA ILE A 301 12.47 7.84 -0.56
C ILE A 301 13.70 8.29 0.23
N LEU A 302 13.53 8.69 1.48
CA LEU A 302 14.58 9.19 2.36
C LEU A 302 14.87 8.15 3.43
N ALA A 303 15.92 7.36 3.25
CA ALA A 303 16.24 6.20 4.09
C ALA A 303 16.90 6.61 5.43
N GLY A 304 16.12 6.62 6.49
CA GLY A 304 16.60 6.96 7.83
C GLY A 304 17.05 8.43 7.96
N ALA A 305 17.71 8.76 9.06
CA ALA A 305 18.13 10.13 9.35
C ALA A 305 19.22 10.66 8.40
N GLU A 306 20.20 9.82 8.08
CA GLU A 306 21.32 10.22 7.21
C GLU A 306 20.86 10.30 5.75
N GLY A 307 20.03 9.36 5.27
CA GLY A 307 19.44 9.45 3.93
C GLY A 307 18.51 10.64 3.77
N LYS A 308 17.79 11.02 4.83
CA LYS A 308 17.02 12.27 4.84
C LYS A 308 17.93 13.49 4.72
N LYS A 309 19.00 13.57 5.51
CA LYS A 309 19.97 14.69 5.47
C LYS A 309 20.62 14.80 4.09
N HIS A 310 21.08 13.68 3.52
CA HIS A 310 21.67 13.63 2.18
C HIS A 310 20.62 14.04 1.12
N GLY A 311 19.47 13.41 1.08
CA GLY A 311 18.41 13.72 0.13
C GLY A 311 17.93 15.16 0.19
N GLU A 312 17.83 15.76 1.39
CA GLU A 312 17.54 17.19 1.52
C GLU A 312 18.59 18.10 0.90
N ALA A 313 19.87 17.71 0.91
CA ALA A 313 20.93 18.46 0.24
C ALA A 313 20.79 18.35 -1.28
N VAL A 314 20.57 17.13 -1.79
CA VAL A 314 20.33 16.88 -3.22
C VAL A 314 19.10 17.63 -3.72
N LEU A 315 17.97 17.59 -3.02
CA LEU A 315 16.74 18.31 -3.40
C LEU A 315 16.92 19.84 -3.45
N ARG A 316 17.98 20.39 -2.85
CA ARG A 316 18.34 21.82 -2.92
C ARG A 316 19.39 22.13 -3.96
N SER A 317 20.00 21.14 -4.61
CA SER A 317 21.01 21.36 -5.66
C SER A 317 20.39 22.05 -6.89
N ASP A 318 21.23 22.64 -7.71
CA ASP A 318 20.78 23.29 -8.93
C ASP A 318 20.36 22.28 -9.99
N GLU A 319 21.09 21.16 -10.07
CA GLU A 319 20.78 20.01 -10.95
C GLU A 319 19.38 19.44 -10.68
N TRP A 320 18.99 19.34 -9.40
CA TRP A 320 17.64 18.89 -9.04
C TRP A 320 16.55 19.89 -9.41
N LYS A 321 16.79 21.20 -9.15
CA LYS A 321 15.81 22.26 -9.44
C LYS A 321 15.53 22.47 -10.93
N GLU A 322 16.48 22.07 -11.79
CA GLU A 322 16.33 22.12 -13.24
C GLU A 322 15.42 21.00 -13.78
N LEU A 323 15.09 19.96 -12.98
CA LEU A 323 14.15 18.91 -13.40
C LEU A 323 12.74 19.50 -13.61
N GLY A 324 12.07 19.05 -14.68
CA GLY A 324 10.69 19.48 -15.00
C GLY A 324 9.73 19.15 -13.86
N ALA A 325 9.81 17.94 -13.29
CA ALA A 325 8.98 17.55 -12.15
C ALA A 325 9.22 18.44 -10.91
N ALA A 326 10.45 18.90 -10.67
CA ALA A 326 10.75 19.82 -9.55
C ALA A 326 10.16 21.21 -9.81
N THR A 327 10.32 21.73 -11.04
CA THR A 327 9.76 23.00 -11.49
C THR A 327 8.24 23.01 -11.37
N ASP A 328 7.59 21.93 -11.76
CA ASP A 328 6.13 21.73 -11.75
C ASP A 328 5.57 21.36 -10.37
N ARG A 329 6.43 21.27 -9.34
CA ARG A 329 6.06 20.85 -7.97
C ARG A 329 5.44 19.46 -7.91
N ARG A 330 5.96 18.54 -8.70
CA ARG A 330 5.53 17.14 -8.82
C ARG A 330 6.54 16.17 -8.23
N VAL A 331 7.21 16.59 -7.16
CA VAL A 331 8.12 15.79 -6.36
C VAL A 331 7.46 15.48 -5.03
N PHE A 332 7.41 14.20 -4.66
CA PHE A 332 6.76 13.73 -3.43
C PHE A 332 7.73 12.92 -2.59
N ALA A 333 7.89 13.32 -1.32
CA ALA A 333 8.60 12.54 -0.32
C ALA A 333 7.66 11.49 0.26
N VAL A 334 8.06 10.22 0.16
CA VAL A 334 7.27 9.05 0.54
C VAL A 334 7.98 8.21 1.61
N GLU A 335 7.22 7.42 2.34
CA GLU A 335 7.70 6.62 3.46
C GLU A 335 8.57 5.45 2.97
N ASP A 336 9.81 5.33 3.48
CA ASP A 336 10.76 4.26 3.11
C ASP A 336 10.17 2.87 3.38
N SER A 337 9.55 2.66 4.54
CA SER A 337 8.96 1.37 4.91
C SER A 337 7.78 0.93 4.00
N VAL A 338 7.16 1.87 3.29
CA VAL A 338 6.09 1.60 2.31
C VAL A 338 6.66 1.42 0.91
N TRP A 339 7.46 2.36 0.42
CA TRP A 339 7.91 2.40 -0.98
C TRP A 339 9.15 1.53 -1.26
N HIS A 340 9.87 1.17 -0.21
CA HIS A 340 10.97 0.19 -0.20
C HIS A 340 10.62 -0.98 0.73
N GLY A 341 9.31 -1.31 0.81
CA GLY A 341 8.77 -2.41 1.57
C GLY A 341 8.84 -3.74 0.81
N ASP A 342 8.23 -4.77 1.39
CA ASP A 342 8.15 -6.12 0.82
C ASP A 342 6.91 -6.85 1.34
N GLY A 343 5.71 -6.32 1.03
CA GLY A 343 4.50 -6.99 1.48
C GLY A 343 3.20 -6.42 0.94
N LEU A 344 2.12 -7.15 1.15
CA LEU A 344 0.80 -6.82 0.62
C LEU A 344 0.21 -5.55 1.26
N THR A 345 0.44 -5.36 2.57
CA THR A 345 -0.04 -4.17 3.28
C THR A 345 0.70 -2.93 2.81
N ALA A 346 2.03 -3.02 2.62
CA ALA A 346 2.83 -1.94 2.03
C ALA A 346 2.40 -1.62 0.60
N ALA A 347 2.12 -2.65 -0.24
CA ALA A 347 1.64 -2.46 -1.61
C ALA A 347 0.32 -1.68 -1.66
N ARG A 348 -0.64 -2.00 -0.80
CA ARG A 348 -1.91 -1.25 -0.68
C ARG A 348 -1.72 0.17 -0.17
N ALA A 349 -0.78 0.38 0.77
CA ALA A 349 -0.42 1.71 1.23
C ALA A 349 0.17 2.56 0.09
N LEU A 350 1.03 1.97 -0.75
CA LEU A 350 1.58 2.63 -1.94
C LEU A 350 0.47 2.98 -2.96
N LEU A 351 -0.49 2.08 -3.22
CA LEU A 351 -1.65 2.40 -4.07
C LEU A 351 -2.46 3.59 -3.53
N THR A 352 -2.57 3.72 -2.21
CA THR A 352 -3.21 4.87 -1.56
C THR A 352 -2.42 6.15 -1.81
N ASP A 353 -1.09 6.10 -1.72
CA ASP A 353 -0.23 7.25 -2.02
C ASP A 353 -0.36 7.67 -3.51
N LEU A 354 -0.49 6.72 -4.44
CA LEU A 354 -0.75 7.01 -5.85
C LEU A 354 -2.08 7.75 -6.04
N ARG A 355 -3.15 7.32 -5.37
CA ARG A 355 -4.45 8.03 -5.41
C ARG A 355 -4.34 9.47 -4.93
N ASN A 356 -3.51 9.72 -3.92
CA ASN A 356 -3.33 11.06 -3.35
C ASN A 356 -2.44 11.97 -4.21
N THR A 357 -1.58 11.41 -5.06
CA THR A 357 -0.58 12.17 -5.83
C THR A 357 -0.89 12.30 -7.31
N LEU A 358 -1.59 11.33 -7.91
CA LEU A 358 -1.91 11.32 -9.33
C LEU A 358 -3.28 11.93 -9.66
N ASN A 359 -4.21 12.04 -8.70
CA ASN A 359 -5.51 12.70 -8.89
C ASN A 359 -5.44 14.23 -9.14
N GLY A 360 -4.27 14.83 -8.99
CA GLY A 360 -4.06 16.27 -9.14
C GLY A 360 -3.92 16.77 -10.58
N TYR A 361 -4.11 15.91 -11.58
CA TYR A 361 -4.02 16.29 -12.99
C TYR A 361 -5.39 16.62 -13.57
N VAL A 362 -5.99 17.70 -13.10
CA VAL A 362 -6.96 18.42 -13.94
C VAL A 362 -6.15 19.48 -14.65
N THR A 363 -5.80 19.24 -15.89
CA THR A 363 -5.40 20.30 -16.82
C THR A 363 -6.57 21.27 -16.90
N ASP A 364 -6.37 22.49 -16.40
CA ASP A 364 -7.22 23.63 -16.72
C ASP A 364 -7.13 23.97 -18.21
#